data_f296fa7c9ee4c176e9e6748bd2cd99bd
#
_entry.id   f296fa7c9ee4c176e9e6748bd2cd99bd
#
_cell.length_a   1.000
_cell.length_b   1.000
_cell.length_c   1.000
_cell.angle_alpha   90.00
_cell.angle_beta   90.00
_cell.angle_gamma   90.00
#
_symmetry.space_group_name_H-M   'P 1'
#
loop_
_entity.id
_entity.type
_entity.pdbx_description
1 polymer ?
#
loop_
_entity_poly.entity_id
_entity_poly.type
_entity_poly.pdbx_seq_one_letter_code
_entity_poly.pdbx_strand_id
1 'polypeptide(L)'
;RDLHSFPTRRSSDLVLISRRSLFRSAIAATLFSSLGLAACSSGTSGNGTASTGGSGAAAAGTLALNNAKWSHDADNDVYYQLGLSYVASPAAPDYETLGIYVPGAYFTGTDNGDGTHKVAINTSGSVNGFTPATAPIVLPVNTPGYASQKPPTQYSYDSISDYLAAGFIYVHAGLRGKDSNSESYTGNAPWGVTDLKAAVRYLRYNSASLPGAMDKMFVFGHSGGGAQSSVMGASGDSPLYTRYLEHLGAAMTSSDGTTISDAIAGVMAWCPIASLNVGNAAYEWNMGQFVSSGTRAEGTWTAAYGKDLAAAFAETVNGLGLTDSRGTALKLEQSGQY
;
A
#
# COMPACT_ATOMS: atom_id res chain seq x y z
N ARG A 1 -5.42 -19.44 44.01
CA ARG A 1 -4.25 -18.64 43.56
C ARG A 1 -4.77 -17.67 42.53
N ASP A 2 -4.79 -16.40 42.93
CA ASP A 2 -5.51 -15.32 42.30
C ASP A 2 -4.86 -14.88 40.99
N LEU A 3 -5.66 -14.84 39.91
CA LEU A 3 -5.32 -14.20 38.65
C LEU A 3 -5.74 -12.73 38.75
N HIS A 4 -4.76 -11.84 38.70
CA HIS A 4 -4.96 -10.41 38.74
C HIS A 4 -5.79 -9.91 37.55
N SER A 5 -6.93 -9.30 37.84
CA SER A 5 -7.80 -8.62 36.89
C SER A 5 -7.16 -7.30 36.44
N PHE A 6 -7.07 -7.07 35.13
CA PHE A 6 -6.73 -5.80 34.53
C PHE A 6 -7.91 -4.82 34.66
N PRO A 7 -7.69 -3.56 34.98
CA PRO A 7 -8.76 -2.58 35.07
C PRO A 7 -9.26 -2.19 33.68
N THR A 8 -10.57 -2.41 33.46
CA THR A 8 -11.29 -1.89 32.29
C THR A 8 -11.41 -0.37 32.38
N ARG A 9 -10.73 0.37 31.53
CA ARG A 9 -10.97 1.82 31.35
C ARG A 9 -12.29 2.05 30.62
N ARG A 10 -13.09 2.96 31.14
CA ARG A 10 -14.37 3.40 30.55
C ARG A 10 -14.10 4.17 29.24
N SER A 11 -14.98 4.00 28.27
CA SER A 11 -14.94 4.53 26.91
C SER A 11 -15.24 6.03 26.74
N SER A 12 -14.94 6.86 27.74
CA SER A 12 -15.28 8.31 27.71
C SER A 12 -14.12 9.25 27.36
N ASP A 13 -12.90 8.74 27.13
CA ASP A 13 -11.71 9.59 26.94
C ASP A 13 -11.15 9.57 25.51
N LEU A 14 -11.99 9.32 24.50
CA LEU A 14 -11.60 9.56 23.11
C LEU A 14 -11.69 11.05 22.81
N VAL A 15 -10.56 11.75 22.97
CA VAL A 15 -10.40 13.12 22.46
C VAL A 15 -10.43 13.05 20.93
N LEU A 16 -11.50 13.57 20.35
CA LEU A 16 -11.63 13.81 18.92
C LEU A 16 -10.61 14.88 18.49
N ILE A 17 -9.45 14.45 17.95
CA ILE A 17 -8.52 15.36 17.30
C ILE A 17 -9.14 15.80 15.98
N SER A 18 -9.58 17.06 15.93
CA SER A 18 -10.13 17.68 14.74
C SER A 18 -9.12 17.67 13.59
N ARG A 19 -9.58 17.30 12.38
CA ARG A 19 -8.79 17.28 11.14
C ARG A 19 -8.07 18.60 10.80
N ARG A 20 -8.38 19.68 11.48
CA ARG A 20 -7.79 21.02 11.23
C ARG A 20 -6.48 21.30 11.96
N SER A 21 -6.11 20.52 12.97
CA SER A 21 -4.87 20.75 13.74
C SER A 21 -3.63 20.03 13.18
N LEU A 22 -3.78 19.04 12.27
CA LEU A 22 -2.66 18.32 11.66
C LEU A 22 -2.00 19.05 10.49
N PHE A 23 -2.60 20.13 9.95
CA PHE A 23 -2.09 20.83 8.76
C PHE A 23 -1.23 22.06 9.05
N ARG A 24 -0.95 22.43 10.29
CA ARG A 24 -0.20 23.65 10.62
C ARG A 24 1.30 23.45 10.93
N SER A 25 1.81 22.24 10.94
CA SER A 25 3.23 21.97 11.28
C SER A 25 4.11 21.55 10.09
N ALA A 26 3.65 21.65 8.85
CA ALA A 26 4.37 21.17 7.67
C ALA A 26 4.89 22.30 6.75
N ILE A 27 5.15 23.51 7.28
CA ILE A 27 5.76 24.59 6.48
C ILE A 27 6.92 25.18 7.28
N ALA A 28 8.07 24.53 7.25
CA ALA A 28 9.39 25.14 7.46
C ALA A 28 10.50 24.11 7.21
N ALA A 29 10.80 23.80 5.96
CA ALA A 29 12.10 23.26 5.54
C ALA A 29 12.23 23.37 4.01
N THR A 30 12.35 24.57 3.52
CA THR A 30 12.95 24.83 2.22
C THR A 30 14.15 25.70 2.47
N LEU A 31 15.33 25.12 2.20
CA LEU A 31 16.54 25.78 1.73
C LEU A 31 17.72 24.80 1.85
N PHE A 32 17.99 24.03 0.81
CA PHE A 32 19.36 23.68 0.48
C PHE A 32 19.56 23.79 -1.03
N SER A 33 20.45 24.68 -1.32
CA SER A 33 20.90 25.18 -2.60
C SER A 33 21.62 24.13 -3.44
N SER A 34 21.37 24.25 -4.72
CA SER A 34 22.10 23.73 -5.87
C SER A 34 23.63 23.84 -5.74
N LEU A 35 24.35 22.75 -5.94
CA LEU A 35 25.73 22.75 -6.42
C LEU A 35 25.77 21.89 -7.69
N GLY A 36 25.94 22.58 -8.80
CA GLY A 36 26.14 21.98 -10.10
C GLY A 36 27.53 21.36 -10.22
N LEU A 37 27.60 20.21 -10.86
CA LEU A 37 28.82 19.68 -11.42
C LEU A 37 28.62 19.60 -12.95
N ALA A 38 29.27 20.50 -13.64
CA ALA A 38 29.47 20.42 -15.09
C ALA A 38 30.53 19.37 -15.39
N ALA A 39 30.22 18.35 -16.17
CA ALA A 39 31.19 17.49 -16.78
C ALA A 39 31.20 17.73 -18.28
N CYS A 40 32.36 18.09 -18.80
CA CYS A 40 32.64 18.35 -20.20
C CYS A 40 32.51 17.09 -21.04
N SER A 41 31.77 17.17 -22.14
CA SER A 41 31.81 16.20 -23.24
C SER A 41 32.75 16.70 -24.33
N SER A 42 33.72 15.87 -24.69
CA SER A 42 34.45 15.99 -25.96
C SER A 42 33.81 15.04 -26.97
N GLY A 43 33.42 15.60 -28.10
CA GLY A 43 32.75 14.90 -29.17
C GLY A 43 33.71 14.04 -30.03
N THR A 44 33.15 13.04 -30.67
CA THR A 44 33.64 12.50 -31.94
C THR A 44 32.45 12.09 -32.81
N SER A 45 32.43 12.64 -34.00
CA SER A 45 31.44 12.33 -35.03
C SER A 45 31.65 10.92 -35.60
N GLY A 46 30.58 10.14 -35.60
CA GLY A 46 30.50 8.88 -36.31
C GLY A 46 29.14 8.77 -36.99
N ASN A 47 29.17 8.85 -38.31
CA ASN A 47 28.03 8.72 -39.21
C ASN A 47 27.57 7.25 -39.21
N GLY A 48 26.40 6.93 -38.64
CA GLY A 48 25.81 5.60 -38.65
C GLY A 48 24.31 5.72 -38.91
N THR A 49 23.90 5.18 -40.02
CA THR A 49 22.52 5.06 -40.51
C THR A 49 21.53 4.63 -39.41
N ALA A 50 20.57 5.48 -39.14
CA ALA A 50 19.47 5.17 -38.20
C ALA A 50 18.58 4.06 -38.81
N SER A 51 18.67 2.88 -38.25
CA SER A 51 17.62 1.86 -38.34
C SER A 51 16.50 2.28 -37.40
N THR A 52 15.38 2.67 -37.96
CA THR A 52 14.13 2.88 -37.25
C THR A 52 13.59 1.55 -36.76
N GLY A 53 14.14 1.07 -35.63
CA GLY A 53 13.49 0.05 -34.81
C GLY A 53 12.33 0.71 -34.08
N GLY A 54 11.12 0.55 -34.60
CA GLY A 54 9.91 0.91 -33.90
C GLY A 54 9.85 0.15 -32.57
N SER A 55 10.07 0.84 -31.46
CA SER A 55 9.62 0.34 -30.17
C SER A 55 8.10 0.31 -30.24
N GLY A 56 7.54 -0.86 -30.51
CA GLY A 56 6.11 -1.09 -30.38
C GLY A 56 5.74 -0.75 -28.93
N ALA A 57 5.10 0.40 -28.74
CA ALA A 57 4.38 0.64 -27.51
C ALA A 57 3.45 -0.56 -27.32
N ALA A 58 3.62 -1.30 -26.22
CA ALA A 58 2.69 -2.36 -25.85
C ALA A 58 1.30 -1.74 -25.89
N ALA A 59 0.38 -2.33 -26.64
CA ALA A 59 -0.99 -1.84 -26.71
C ALA A 59 -1.51 -1.70 -25.30
N ALA A 60 -1.98 -0.49 -24.95
CA ALA A 60 -2.52 -0.23 -23.63
C ALA A 60 -3.59 -1.29 -23.32
N GLY A 61 -3.38 -2.07 -22.27
CA GLY A 61 -4.29 -3.14 -21.89
C GLY A 61 -5.65 -2.55 -21.54
N THR A 62 -6.71 -3.23 -21.90
CA THR A 62 -8.04 -2.84 -21.41
C THR A 62 -8.13 -3.11 -19.93
N LEU A 63 -8.61 -2.14 -19.15
CA LEU A 63 -8.89 -2.28 -17.71
C LEU A 63 -10.25 -2.91 -17.44
N ALA A 64 -11.05 -3.19 -18.47
CA ALA A 64 -12.37 -3.75 -18.31
C ALA A 64 -12.33 -5.22 -17.84
N LEU A 65 -13.05 -5.52 -16.77
CA LEU A 65 -13.19 -6.86 -16.22
C LEU A 65 -14.03 -7.72 -17.17
N ASN A 66 -13.55 -8.91 -17.48
CA ASN A 66 -14.24 -9.82 -18.37
C ASN A 66 -15.15 -10.78 -17.60
N ASN A 67 -16.44 -10.47 -17.52
CA ASN A 67 -17.43 -11.32 -16.85
C ASN A 67 -17.80 -12.60 -17.62
N ALA A 68 -17.23 -12.83 -18.80
CA ALA A 68 -17.40 -14.09 -19.52
C ALA A 68 -16.36 -15.16 -19.12
N LYS A 69 -15.39 -14.84 -18.27
CA LYS A 69 -14.24 -15.74 -18.01
C LYS A 69 -13.83 -15.79 -16.53
N TRP A 70 -14.76 -16.22 -15.69
CA TRP A 70 -14.49 -16.51 -14.29
C TRP A 70 -14.21 -17.99 -14.09
N SER A 71 -13.26 -18.34 -13.24
CA SER A 71 -13.13 -19.68 -12.70
C SER A 71 -14.10 -19.88 -11.55
N HIS A 72 -14.56 -21.13 -11.31
CA HIS A 72 -15.46 -21.47 -10.23
C HIS A 72 -14.94 -22.69 -9.46
N ASP A 73 -14.77 -22.53 -8.16
CA ASP A 73 -14.59 -23.62 -7.22
C ASP A 73 -15.96 -24.06 -6.74
N ALA A 74 -16.46 -25.19 -7.29
CA ALA A 74 -17.79 -25.69 -6.99
C ALA A 74 -17.89 -26.29 -5.56
N ASP A 75 -16.79 -26.77 -5.00
CA ASP A 75 -16.77 -27.38 -3.66
C ASP A 75 -16.95 -26.33 -2.56
N ASN A 76 -16.40 -25.14 -2.79
CA ASN A 76 -16.45 -24.03 -1.83
C ASN A 76 -17.36 -22.89 -2.27
N ASP A 77 -18.00 -23.00 -3.43
CA ASP A 77 -18.86 -21.99 -4.06
C ASP A 77 -18.18 -20.61 -4.13
N VAL A 78 -17.05 -20.53 -4.85
CA VAL A 78 -16.25 -19.33 -5.02
C VAL A 78 -15.98 -19.06 -6.49
N TYR A 79 -16.34 -17.88 -6.97
CA TYR A 79 -15.86 -17.38 -8.25
C TYR A 79 -14.59 -16.58 -8.09
N TYR A 80 -13.62 -16.76 -8.99
CA TYR A 80 -12.36 -16.05 -8.95
C TYR A 80 -11.78 -15.75 -10.33
N GLN A 81 -11.03 -14.65 -10.43
CA GLN A 81 -10.15 -14.36 -11.55
C GLN A 81 -8.78 -13.96 -11.03
N LEU A 82 -7.73 -14.45 -11.68
CA LEU A 82 -6.32 -14.16 -11.34
C LEU A 82 -5.62 -13.47 -12.52
N GLY A 83 -4.51 -12.80 -12.24
CA GLY A 83 -3.68 -12.18 -13.27
C GLY A 83 -4.31 -10.96 -13.95
N LEU A 84 -5.26 -10.30 -13.29
CA LEU A 84 -5.92 -9.11 -13.81
C LEU A 84 -4.99 -7.90 -13.67
N SER A 85 -4.53 -7.33 -14.79
CA SER A 85 -3.76 -6.09 -14.74
C SER A 85 -4.65 -4.93 -14.31
N TYR A 86 -4.26 -4.25 -13.24
CA TYR A 86 -5.00 -3.10 -12.72
C TYR A 86 -4.48 -1.76 -13.27
N VAL A 87 -3.48 -1.80 -14.16
CA VAL A 87 -2.90 -0.66 -14.87
C VAL A 87 -2.74 -1.00 -16.35
N ALA A 88 -2.88 -0.01 -17.22
CA ALA A 88 -2.78 -0.21 -18.67
C ALA A 88 -1.32 -0.27 -19.16
N SER A 89 -0.38 0.30 -18.40
CA SER A 89 1.04 0.39 -18.75
C SER A 89 1.91 -0.05 -17.57
N PRO A 90 1.91 -1.35 -17.23
CA PRO A 90 2.65 -1.84 -16.06
C PRO A 90 4.15 -1.62 -16.22
N ALA A 91 4.78 -1.06 -15.20
CA ALA A 91 6.24 -0.89 -15.11
C ALA A 91 6.94 -2.18 -14.63
N ALA A 92 6.23 -3.01 -13.88
CA ALA A 92 6.68 -4.31 -13.39
C ALA A 92 5.53 -5.34 -13.48
N PRO A 93 5.27 -5.90 -14.68
CA PRO A 93 4.11 -6.77 -14.95
C PRO A 93 3.97 -7.96 -13.99
N ASP A 94 5.08 -8.46 -13.45
CA ASP A 94 5.10 -9.54 -12.46
C ASP A 94 4.46 -9.18 -11.11
N TYR A 95 4.21 -7.91 -10.88
CA TYR A 95 3.63 -7.39 -9.62
C TYR A 95 2.31 -6.64 -9.84
N GLU A 96 2.14 -6.00 -10.99
CA GLU A 96 1.03 -5.08 -11.22
C GLU A 96 -0.22 -5.78 -11.75
N THR A 97 -0.52 -6.94 -11.16
CA THR A 97 -1.77 -7.70 -11.37
C THR A 97 -2.44 -8.01 -10.03
N LEU A 98 -3.71 -8.43 -10.10
CA LEU A 98 -4.45 -8.83 -8.90
C LEU A 98 -5.30 -10.08 -9.15
N GLY A 99 -5.74 -10.70 -8.04
CA GLY A 99 -6.76 -11.72 -8.00
C GLY A 99 -7.98 -11.21 -7.25
N ILE A 100 -9.16 -11.54 -7.75
CA ILE A 100 -10.45 -11.23 -7.13
C ILE A 100 -11.15 -12.54 -6.79
N TYR A 101 -11.70 -12.62 -5.57
CA TYR A 101 -12.41 -13.78 -5.06
C TYR A 101 -13.76 -13.34 -4.50
N VAL A 102 -14.81 -13.96 -4.99
CA VAL A 102 -16.20 -13.57 -4.73
C VAL A 102 -16.98 -14.78 -4.21
N PRO A 103 -17.71 -14.66 -3.08
CA PRO A 103 -18.65 -15.71 -2.66
C PRO A 103 -19.62 -16.05 -3.76
N GLY A 104 -19.83 -17.33 -4.04
CA GLY A 104 -20.63 -17.81 -5.17
C GLY A 104 -22.05 -17.27 -5.17
N ALA A 105 -22.67 -17.11 -4.01
CA ALA A 105 -24.00 -16.54 -3.87
C ALA A 105 -24.15 -15.14 -4.48
N TYR A 106 -23.06 -14.39 -4.71
CA TYR A 106 -23.11 -13.04 -5.29
C TYR A 106 -23.13 -13.03 -6.82
N PHE A 107 -22.92 -14.17 -7.45
CA PHE A 107 -23.02 -14.33 -8.90
C PHE A 107 -24.07 -15.38 -9.28
N THR A 108 -24.61 -15.23 -10.48
CA THR A 108 -25.24 -16.31 -11.23
C THR A 108 -24.29 -16.66 -12.36
N GLY A 109 -23.74 -17.88 -12.35
CA GLY A 109 -22.79 -18.35 -13.33
C GLY A 109 -23.42 -19.31 -14.35
N THR A 110 -22.95 -19.24 -15.59
CA THR A 110 -23.22 -20.22 -16.64
C THR A 110 -21.89 -20.80 -17.10
N ASP A 111 -21.76 -22.12 -17.03
CA ASP A 111 -20.58 -22.84 -17.49
C ASP A 111 -20.40 -22.67 -19.00
N ASN A 112 -19.22 -22.27 -19.43
CA ASN A 112 -18.83 -22.12 -20.82
C ASN A 112 -18.40 -23.46 -21.48
N GLY A 113 -18.20 -24.52 -20.68
CA GLY A 113 -17.69 -25.80 -21.13
C GLY A 113 -16.16 -25.85 -21.35
N ASP A 114 -15.44 -24.78 -21.03
CA ASP A 114 -13.97 -24.67 -21.14
C ASP A 114 -13.28 -24.50 -19.80
N GLY A 115 -13.99 -24.79 -18.69
CA GLY A 115 -13.51 -24.58 -17.32
C GLY A 115 -13.70 -23.16 -16.81
N THR A 116 -14.32 -22.29 -17.60
CA THR A 116 -14.68 -20.93 -17.19
C THR A 116 -16.19 -20.74 -17.16
N HIS A 117 -16.63 -19.69 -16.48
CA HIS A 117 -18.04 -19.34 -16.34
C HIS A 117 -18.28 -17.90 -16.78
N LYS A 118 -19.37 -17.68 -17.47
CA LYS A 118 -19.95 -16.35 -17.65
C LYS A 118 -20.80 -16.03 -16.43
N VAL A 119 -20.56 -14.88 -15.81
CA VAL A 119 -21.28 -14.49 -14.59
C VAL A 119 -22.10 -13.22 -14.78
N ALA A 120 -23.15 -13.11 -13.98
CA ALA A 120 -23.92 -11.89 -13.75
C ALA A 120 -24.11 -11.69 -12.24
N ILE A 121 -24.19 -10.43 -11.78
CA ILE A 121 -24.41 -10.13 -10.35
C ILE A 121 -25.79 -10.64 -9.95
N ASN A 122 -25.83 -11.51 -8.93
CA ASN A 122 -27.06 -12.03 -8.33
C ASN A 122 -27.56 -11.07 -7.25
N THR A 123 -28.40 -10.13 -7.61
CA THR A 123 -28.91 -9.11 -6.67
C THR A 123 -29.67 -9.66 -5.47
N SER A 124 -30.11 -10.94 -5.53
CA SER A 124 -30.82 -11.65 -4.46
C SER A 124 -29.86 -12.42 -3.54
N GLY A 125 -28.59 -12.56 -3.92
CA GLY A 125 -27.60 -13.32 -3.16
C GLY A 125 -27.29 -12.68 -1.82
N SER A 126 -26.98 -13.53 -0.84
CA SER A 126 -26.61 -13.06 0.49
C SER A 126 -25.66 -14.04 1.17
N VAL A 127 -24.63 -13.53 1.86
CA VAL A 127 -23.73 -14.30 2.72
C VAL A 127 -23.54 -13.54 4.02
N ASN A 128 -23.79 -14.18 5.14
CA ASN A 128 -23.64 -13.60 6.47
C ASN A 128 -24.25 -12.18 6.63
N GLY A 129 -25.43 -11.96 6.03
CA GLY A 129 -26.13 -10.68 6.08
C GLY A 129 -25.67 -9.62 5.09
N PHE A 130 -24.60 -9.86 4.33
CA PHE A 130 -24.17 -9.00 3.24
C PHE A 130 -24.77 -9.46 1.91
N THR A 131 -25.08 -8.49 1.05
CA THR A 131 -25.55 -8.70 -0.32
C THR A 131 -24.46 -8.24 -1.30
N PRO A 132 -24.57 -8.56 -2.60
CA PRO A 132 -23.64 -8.03 -3.62
C PRO A 132 -23.47 -6.51 -3.60
N ALA A 133 -24.51 -5.77 -3.18
CA ALA A 133 -24.45 -4.32 -3.10
C ALA A 133 -23.84 -3.78 -1.78
N THR A 134 -23.77 -4.61 -0.73
CA THR A 134 -23.34 -4.17 0.61
C THR A 134 -22.08 -4.85 1.10
N ALA A 135 -21.61 -5.88 0.41
CA ALA A 135 -20.42 -6.65 0.79
C ALA A 135 -19.16 -5.77 0.84
N PRO A 136 -18.45 -5.75 1.95
CA PRO A 136 -17.14 -5.07 2.01
C PRO A 136 -16.12 -5.73 1.08
N ILE A 137 -15.19 -4.92 0.56
CA ILE A 137 -14.05 -5.38 -0.21
C ILE A 137 -12.80 -5.21 0.66
N VAL A 138 -12.02 -6.28 0.82
CA VAL A 138 -10.83 -6.29 1.67
C VAL A 138 -9.57 -6.60 0.87
N LEU A 139 -8.50 -5.83 1.11
CA LEU A 139 -7.21 -5.96 0.43
C LEU A 139 -6.09 -6.10 1.46
N PRO A 140 -5.40 -7.25 1.51
CA PRO A 140 -4.22 -7.41 2.34
C PRO A 140 -3.02 -6.65 1.76
N VAL A 141 -2.20 -6.08 2.64
CA VAL A 141 -0.91 -5.46 2.32
C VAL A 141 0.16 -6.17 3.13
N ASN A 142 0.75 -7.19 2.54
CA ASN A 142 1.78 -8.02 3.16
C ASN A 142 3.15 -7.70 2.56
N THR A 143 3.73 -6.58 2.97
CA THR A 143 4.99 -6.03 2.46
C THR A 143 6.00 -5.82 3.60
N PRO A 144 6.52 -6.93 4.19
CA PRO A 144 7.42 -6.85 5.33
C PRO A 144 8.68 -6.04 4.97
N GLY A 145 9.02 -5.05 5.80
CA GLY A 145 10.16 -4.18 5.53
C GLY A 145 10.11 -3.44 4.18
N TYR A 146 8.90 -3.19 3.65
CA TYR A 146 8.65 -2.61 2.32
C TYR A 146 9.11 -3.48 1.14
N ALA A 147 9.20 -4.78 1.34
CA ALA A 147 9.35 -5.72 0.24
C ALA A 147 8.12 -5.70 -0.67
N SER A 148 8.26 -6.26 -1.85
CA SER A 148 7.14 -6.44 -2.78
C SER A 148 6.14 -7.48 -2.26
N GLN A 149 4.91 -7.39 -2.74
CA GLN A 149 3.88 -8.42 -2.60
C GLN A 149 3.60 -9.03 -3.97
N LYS A 150 3.83 -10.32 -4.12
CA LYS A 150 3.49 -11.00 -5.38
C LYS A 150 1.97 -11.17 -5.51
N PRO A 151 1.41 -10.99 -6.72
CA PRO A 151 0.03 -11.36 -6.98
C PRO A 151 -0.15 -12.87 -6.91
N PRO A 152 -1.36 -13.37 -6.65
CA PRO A 152 -1.64 -14.79 -6.67
C PRO A 152 -1.56 -15.34 -8.09
N THR A 153 -0.81 -16.42 -8.26
CA THR A 153 -0.70 -17.17 -9.53
C THR A 153 -1.53 -18.44 -9.53
N GLN A 154 -1.99 -18.86 -8.35
CA GLN A 154 -2.83 -20.05 -8.15
C GLN A 154 -3.93 -19.74 -7.16
N TYR A 155 -5.06 -20.41 -7.32
CA TYR A 155 -6.16 -20.38 -6.38
C TYR A 155 -5.83 -21.19 -5.14
N SER A 156 -6.17 -20.65 -3.96
CA SER A 156 -6.07 -21.35 -2.67
C SER A 156 -7.21 -20.88 -1.76
N TYR A 157 -8.17 -21.76 -1.51
CA TYR A 157 -9.32 -21.46 -0.66
C TYR A 157 -8.94 -21.22 0.81
N ASP A 158 -8.05 -22.03 1.36
CA ASP A 158 -7.70 -21.98 2.79
C ASP A 158 -7.21 -20.59 3.23
N SER A 159 -6.53 -19.87 2.33
CA SER A 159 -5.99 -18.56 2.64
C SER A 159 -7.02 -17.43 2.68
N ILE A 160 -8.23 -17.66 2.15
CA ILE A 160 -9.27 -16.65 1.95
C ILE A 160 -10.63 -17.05 2.55
N SER A 161 -10.76 -18.28 3.03
CA SER A 161 -12.01 -18.89 3.49
C SER A 161 -12.74 -18.05 4.52
N ASP A 162 -12.05 -17.54 5.54
CA ASP A 162 -12.65 -16.73 6.61
C ASP A 162 -13.29 -15.44 6.09
N TYR A 163 -12.66 -14.79 5.12
CA TYR A 163 -13.19 -13.56 4.51
C TYR A 163 -14.43 -13.84 3.69
N LEU A 164 -14.41 -14.90 2.87
CA LEU A 164 -15.53 -15.28 2.04
C LEU A 164 -16.72 -15.79 2.88
N ALA A 165 -16.46 -16.56 3.93
CA ALA A 165 -17.48 -17.01 4.88
C ALA A 165 -18.10 -15.83 5.65
N ALA A 166 -17.33 -14.77 5.91
CA ALA A 166 -17.84 -13.53 6.48
C ALA A 166 -18.68 -12.71 5.48
N GLY A 167 -18.75 -13.11 4.21
CA GLY A 167 -19.47 -12.41 3.15
C GLY A 167 -18.71 -11.28 2.50
N PHE A 168 -17.39 -11.21 2.69
CA PHE A 168 -16.53 -10.19 2.08
C PHE A 168 -16.05 -10.63 0.70
N ILE A 169 -15.75 -9.66 -0.14
CA ILE A 169 -15.01 -9.87 -1.38
C ILE A 169 -13.53 -9.67 -1.05
N TYR A 170 -12.72 -10.67 -1.39
CA TYR A 170 -11.29 -10.62 -1.14
C TYR A 170 -10.53 -10.28 -2.43
N VAL A 171 -9.64 -9.29 -2.36
CA VAL A 171 -8.82 -8.88 -3.50
C VAL A 171 -7.36 -8.89 -3.07
N HIS A 172 -6.56 -9.69 -3.76
CA HIS A 172 -5.12 -9.74 -3.53
C HIS A 172 -4.40 -9.05 -4.68
N ALA A 173 -3.99 -7.81 -4.47
CA ALA A 173 -3.19 -7.06 -5.43
C ALA A 173 -1.70 -7.38 -5.24
N GLY A 174 -0.98 -7.61 -6.33
CA GLY A 174 0.46 -7.53 -6.31
C GLY A 174 0.89 -6.07 -6.14
N LEU A 175 1.98 -5.84 -5.44
CA LEU A 175 2.49 -4.49 -5.15
C LEU A 175 4.01 -4.49 -5.32
N ARG A 176 4.54 -3.49 -5.99
CA ARG A 176 5.99 -3.29 -6.06
C ARG A 176 6.56 -2.96 -4.69
N GLY A 177 7.79 -3.36 -4.44
CA GLY A 177 8.55 -3.06 -3.24
C GLY A 177 10.02 -2.84 -3.54
N LYS A 178 10.82 -2.56 -2.53
CA LYS A 178 12.26 -2.27 -2.67
C LYS A 178 13.07 -3.38 -3.37
N ASP A 179 12.53 -4.58 -3.45
CA ASP A 179 13.14 -5.78 -4.01
C ASP A 179 12.52 -6.20 -5.36
N SER A 180 11.49 -5.51 -5.84
CA SER A 180 10.80 -5.90 -7.08
C SER A 180 11.61 -5.61 -8.33
N ASN A 181 12.45 -4.57 -8.31
CA ASN A 181 13.38 -4.25 -9.38
C ASN A 181 14.53 -3.38 -8.83
N SER A 182 15.59 -4.02 -8.39
CA SER A 182 16.73 -3.37 -7.77
C SER A 182 17.57 -2.52 -8.74
N GLU A 183 17.59 -2.85 -10.03
CA GLU A 183 18.42 -2.14 -11.01
C GLU A 183 17.83 -0.81 -11.46
N SER A 184 16.50 -0.75 -11.61
CA SER A 184 15.78 0.46 -12.04
C SER A 184 15.07 1.20 -10.90
N TYR A 185 15.12 0.68 -9.69
CA TYR A 185 14.48 1.26 -8.49
C TYR A 185 12.97 1.48 -8.62
N THR A 186 12.30 0.75 -9.52
CA THR A 186 10.87 0.92 -9.80
C THR A 186 9.96 0.54 -8.64
N GLY A 187 10.48 -0.11 -7.61
CA GLY A 187 9.75 -0.52 -6.41
C GLY A 187 9.94 0.38 -5.20
N ASN A 188 10.79 1.40 -5.26
CA ASN A 188 10.97 2.36 -4.17
C ASN A 188 9.72 3.24 -3.98
N ALA A 189 9.64 3.92 -2.83
CA ALA A 189 8.56 4.88 -2.60
C ALA A 189 8.49 5.92 -3.73
N PRO A 190 7.30 6.30 -4.21
CA PRO A 190 5.97 5.98 -3.65
C PRO A 190 5.26 4.76 -4.28
N TRP A 191 5.96 3.92 -5.04
CA TRP A 191 5.34 2.99 -5.97
C TRP A 191 4.43 1.93 -5.31
N GLY A 192 4.80 1.32 -4.19
CA GLY A 192 3.94 0.32 -3.54
C GLY A 192 2.57 0.87 -3.14
N VAL A 193 2.49 2.12 -2.65
CA VAL A 193 1.22 2.79 -2.36
C VAL A 193 0.51 3.23 -3.63
N THR A 194 1.25 3.64 -4.67
CA THR A 194 0.68 3.97 -5.99
C THR A 194 -0.02 2.75 -6.59
N ASP A 195 0.61 1.58 -6.52
CA ASP A 195 0.04 0.31 -7.01
C ASP A 195 -1.27 -0.02 -6.27
N LEU A 196 -1.28 0.11 -4.94
CA LEU A 196 -2.49 -0.10 -4.14
C LEU A 196 -3.62 0.87 -4.52
N LYS A 197 -3.29 2.15 -4.76
CA LYS A 197 -4.24 3.14 -5.26
C LYS A 197 -4.79 2.78 -6.64
N ALA A 198 -3.92 2.34 -7.55
CA ALA A 198 -4.32 1.90 -8.87
C ALA A 198 -5.24 0.67 -8.81
N ALA A 199 -4.98 -0.29 -7.93
CA ALA A 199 -5.84 -1.45 -7.70
C ALA A 199 -7.22 -1.03 -7.18
N VAL A 200 -7.32 -0.09 -6.22
CA VAL A 200 -8.61 0.45 -5.75
C VAL A 200 -9.37 1.15 -6.88
N ARG A 201 -8.68 1.95 -7.70
CA ARG A 201 -9.29 2.61 -8.88
C ARG A 201 -9.79 1.59 -9.90
N TYR A 202 -9.04 0.52 -10.15
CA TYR A 202 -9.45 -0.58 -11.03
C TYR A 202 -10.76 -1.22 -10.57
N LEU A 203 -10.92 -1.50 -9.29
CA LEU A 203 -12.15 -2.07 -8.74
C LEU A 203 -13.35 -1.13 -8.95
N ARG A 204 -13.17 0.16 -8.71
CA ARG A 204 -14.20 1.18 -8.93
C ARG A 204 -14.54 1.37 -10.41
N TYR A 205 -13.55 1.32 -11.29
CA TYR A 205 -13.76 1.35 -12.74
C TYR A 205 -14.66 0.23 -13.20
N ASN A 206 -14.56 -0.94 -12.57
CA ASN A 206 -15.33 -2.14 -12.88
C ASN A 206 -16.57 -2.32 -11.99
N SER A 207 -17.03 -1.30 -11.29
CA SER A 207 -18.13 -1.38 -10.32
C SER A 207 -19.45 -1.93 -10.90
N ALA A 208 -19.70 -1.71 -12.18
CA ALA A 208 -20.90 -2.25 -12.87
C ALA A 208 -20.81 -3.76 -13.12
N SER A 209 -19.62 -4.33 -13.10
CA SER A 209 -19.32 -5.73 -13.41
C SER A 209 -18.91 -6.56 -12.21
N LEU A 210 -18.62 -5.91 -11.08
CA LEU A 210 -18.11 -6.52 -9.85
C LEU A 210 -19.08 -6.26 -8.69
N PRO A 211 -19.52 -7.29 -7.95
CA PRO A 211 -20.25 -7.08 -6.70
C PRO A 211 -19.34 -6.42 -5.67
N GLY A 212 -19.92 -5.84 -4.64
CA GLY A 212 -19.25 -5.19 -3.54
C GLY A 212 -19.60 -3.70 -3.42
N ALA A 213 -19.62 -3.22 -2.18
CA ALA A 213 -19.82 -1.82 -1.87
C ALA A 213 -18.51 -1.06 -2.13
N MET A 214 -18.44 -0.33 -3.24
CA MET A 214 -17.24 0.40 -3.68
C MET A 214 -16.82 1.53 -2.72
N ASP A 215 -17.68 1.93 -1.82
CA ASP A 215 -17.43 2.86 -0.71
C ASP A 215 -16.93 2.14 0.56
N LYS A 216 -16.99 0.80 0.61
CA LYS A 216 -16.58 -0.03 1.75
C LYS A 216 -15.34 -0.87 1.44
N MET A 217 -14.32 -0.24 0.93
CA MET A 217 -13.01 -0.87 0.73
C MET A 217 -12.12 -0.66 1.94
N PHE A 218 -11.52 -1.75 2.41
CA PHE A 218 -10.62 -1.76 3.56
C PHE A 218 -9.28 -2.36 3.19
N VAL A 219 -8.20 -1.75 3.65
CA VAL A 219 -6.85 -2.30 3.53
C VAL A 219 -6.32 -2.65 4.91
N PHE A 220 -5.50 -3.69 4.98
CA PHE A 220 -4.93 -4.11 6.24
C PHE A 220 -3.52 -4.69 6.06
N GLY A 221 -2.66 -4.45 7.04
CA GLY A 221 -1.29 -4.94 6.97
C GLY A 221 -0.53 -4.83 8.28
N HIS A 222 0.61 -5.49 8.32
CA HIS A 222 1.52 -5.51 9.47
C HIS A 222 2.88 -4.94 9.09
N SER A 223 3.57 -4.26 10.02
CA SER A 223 4.92 -3.72 9.83
C SER A 223 5.01 -2.77 8.62
N GLY A 224 5.81 -3.08 7.60
CA GLY A 224 5.87 -2.33 6.34
C GLY A 224 4.52 -2.28 5.62
N GLY A 225 3.75 -3.37 5.63
CA GLY A 225 2.38 -3.42 5.11
C GLY A 225 1.41 -2.56 5.93
N GLY A 226 1.58 -2.52 7.25
CA GLY A 226 0.84 -1.62 8.12
C GLY A 226 1.11 -0.16 7.80
N ALA A 227 2.37 0.20 7.53
CA ALA A 227 2.75 1.54 7.13
C ALA A 227 2.14 1.94 5.77
N GLN A 228 2.24 1.07 4.75
CA GLN A 228 1.64 1.32 3.44
C GLN A 228 0.11 1.44 3.54
N SER A 229 -0.53 0.59 4.34
CA SER A 229 -1.97 0.69 4.62
C SER A 229 -2.32 2.04 5.26
N SER A 230 -1.54 2.48 6.25
CA SER A 230 -1.74 3.78 6.91
C SER A 230 -1.58 4.95 5.95
N VAL A 231 -0.55 4.92 5.09
CA VAL A 231 -0.35 5.95 4.05
C VAL A 231 -1.50 5.94 3.05
N MET A 232 -1.97 4.75 2.63
CA MET A 232 -3.14 4.63 1.75
C MET A 232 -4.38 5.32 2.35
N GLY A 233 -4.68 5.03 3.63
CA GLY A 233 -5.82 5.63 4.32
C GLY A 233 -5.71 7.14 4.53
N ALA A 234 -4.49 7.64 4.79
CA ALA A 234 -4.24 9.06 5.02
C ALA A 234 -4.13 9.89 3.73
N SER A 235 -3.92 9.27 2.58
CA SER A 235 -3.61 9.95 1.32
C SER A 235 -4.65 9.72 0.22
N GLY A 236 -5.89 9.40 0.57
CA GLY A 236 -6.97 9.24 -0.42
C GLY A 236 -7.09 10.50 -1.29
N ASP A 237 -7.12 10.30 -2.61
CA ASP A 237 -7.23 11.34 -3.64
C ASP A 237 -6.14 12.43 -3.58
N SER A 238 -5.00 12.12 -2.95
CA SER A 238 -3.90 13.08 -2.86
C SER A 238 -3.31 13.38 -4.26
N PRO A 239 -3.20 14.67 -4.66
CA PRO A 239 -2.64 15.04 -5.95
C PRO A 239 -1.16 14.68 -6.10
N LEU A 240 -0.46 14.38 -5.02
CA LEU A 240 0.93 13.91 -5.05
C LEU A 240 1.11 12.59 -5.81
N TYR A 241 0.06 11.78 -5.91
CA TYR A 241 0.08 10.50 -6.63
C TYR A 241 -0.38 10.60 -8.09
N THR A 242 -1.02 11.69 -8.50
CA THR A 242 -1.64 11.82 -9.84
C THR A 242 -0.70 11.46 -10.97
N ARG A 243 0.48 12.07 -11.02
CA ARG A 243 1.47 11.82 -12.09
C ARG A 243 1.95 10.37 -12.13
N TYR A 244 2.01 9.68 -10.98
CA TYR A 244 2.43 8.30 -10.92
C TYR A 244 1.33 7.35 -11.40
N LEU A 245 0.08 7.64 -11.04
CA LEU A 245 -1.11 6.90 -11.50
C LEU A 245 -1.30 7.05 -13.01
N GLU A 246 -1.17 8.25 -13.54
CA GLU A 246 -1.22 8.54 -14.98
C GLU A 246 -0.10 7.81 -15.74
N HIS A 247 1.13 7.80 -15.21
CA HIS A 247 2.26 7.10 -15.81
C HIS A 247 2.01 5.59 -15.97
N LEU A 248 1.33 4.98 -15.02
CA LEU A 248 0.96 3.56 -15.07
C LEU A 248 -0.29 3.29 -15.91
N GLY A 249 -0.97 4.33 -16.38
CA GLY A 249 -2.28 4.17 -17.02
C GLY A 249 -3.33 3.59 -16.07
N ALA A 250 -3.33 4.02 -14.81
CA ALA A 250 -4.37 3.68 -13.85
C ALA A 250 -5.73 4.26 -14.29
N ALA A 251 -6.84 3.68 -13.83
CA ALA A 251 -8.18 4.17 -14.12
C ALA A 251 -8.42 5.54 -13.44
N MET A 252 -8.21 6.62 -14.17
CA MET A 252 -8.39 7.99 -13.65
C MET A 252 -9.84 8.44 -13.72
N THR A 253 -10.57 8.00 -14.75
CA THR A 253 -11.98 8.35 -15.00
C THR A 253 -12.78 7.11 -15.38
N SER A 254 -14.05 7.10 -15.03
CA SER A 254 -15.03 6.13 -15.51
C SER A 254 -15.46 6.44 -16.95
N SER A 255 -16.27 5.55 -17.54
CA SER A 255 -16.73 5.68 -18.93
C SER A 255 -17.59 6.93 -19.16
N ASP A 256 -18.20 7.50 -18.13
CA ASP A 256 -19.00 8.73 -18.18
C ASP A 256 -18.15 10.01 -17.92
N GLY A 257 -16.82 9.85 -17.75
CA GLY A 257 -15.90 10.96 -17.49
C GLY A 257 -15.80 11.37 -16.02
N THR A 258 -16.50 10.69 -15.10
CA THR A 258 -16.39 10.98 -13.67
C THR A 258 -15.04 10.54 -13.13
N THR A 259 -14.39 11.40 -12.34
CA THR A 259 -13.11 11.07 -11.69
C THR A 259 -13.28 9.91 -10.72
N ILE A 260 -12.42 8.91 -10.85
CA ILE A 260 -12.39 7.76 -9.94
C ILE A 260 -11.51 8.10 -8.74
N SER A 261 -12.08 7.97 -7.55
CA SER A 261 -11.38 8.14 -6.26
C SER A 261 -10.55 6.91 -5.90
N ASP A 262 -9.46 7.09 -5.15
CA ASP A 262 -8.74 6.02 -4.46
C ASP A 262 -8.88 6.08 -2.92
N ALA A 263 -9.72 6.97 -2.41
CA ALA A 263 -10.01 7.02 -0.99
C ALA A 263 -10.70 5.72 -0.52
N ILE A 264 -10.36 5.21 0.64
CA ILE A 264 -10.88 3.96 1.20
C ILE A 264 -11.68 4.20 2.48
N ALA A 265 -12.52 3.24 2.86
CA ALA A 265 -13.37 3.33 4.04
C ALA A 265 -12.60 3.21 5.35
N GLY A 266 -11.56 2.37 5.36
CA GLY A 266 -10.80 2.16 6.59
C GLY A 266 -9.52 1.38 6.41
N VAL A 267 -8.70 1.44 7.46
CA VAL A 267 -7.40 0.77 7.54
C VAL A 267 -7.33 -0.02 8.84
N MET A 268 -6.78 -1.23 8.77
CA MET A 268 -6.33 -1.96 9.93
C MET A 268 -4.82 -2.17 9.83
N ALA A 269 -4.06 -1.45 10.66
CA ALA A 269 -2.61 -1.45 10.63
C ALA A 269 -2.05 -1.97 11.96
N TRP A 270 -1.26 -3.05 11.88
CA TRP A 270 -0.53 -3.58 13.03
C TRP A 270 0.93 -3.17 12.97
N CYS A 271 1.44 -2.64 14.08
CA CYS A 271 2.83 -2.20 14.20
C CYS A 271 3.31 -1.39 12.99
N PRO A 272 2.55 -0.38 12.51
CA PRO A 272 2.92 0.37 11.32
C PRO A 272 4.26 1.09 11.56
N ILE A 273 5.17 1.00 10.59
CA ILE A 273 6.39 1.80 10.61
C ILE A 273 6.00 3.19 10.13
N ALA A 274 5.55 4.02 11.06
CA ALA A 274 5.27 5.42 10.81
C ALA A 274 6.54 6.26 10.92
N SER A 275 6.50 7.50 10.43
CA SER A 275 7.61 8.47 10.61
C SER A 275 8.94 8.02 10.02
N LEU A 276 8.93 7.51 8.79
CA LEU A 276 10.14 7.07 8.08
C LEU A 276 11.21 8.14 7.95
N ASN A 277 10.81 9.41 7.96
CA ASN A 277 11.72 10.56 7.94
C ASN A 277 12.63 10.63 9.18
N VAL A 278 12.23 10.02 10.29
CA VAL A 278 12.99 9.97 11.54
C VAL A 278 13.30 8.54 12.00
N GLY A 279 12.82 7.53 11.29
CA GLY A 279 12.92 6.13 11.71
C GLY A 279 14.33 5.66 11.96
N ASN A 280 15.29 6.02 11.09
CA ASN A 280 16.70 5.69 11.30
C ASN A 280 17.28 6.38 12.52
N ALA A 281 16.99 7.65 12.72
CA ALA A 281 17.48 8.42 13.88
C ALA A 281 16.89 7.87 15.19
N ALA A 282 15.59 7.49 15.18
CA ALA A 282 14.95 6.83 16.32
C ALA A 282 15.60 5.47 16.64
N TYR A 283 15.93 4.68 15.61
CA TYR A 283 16.64 3.41 15.78
C TYR A 283 18.02 3.63 16.42
N GLU A 284 18.76 4.62 15.94
CA GLU A 284 20.09 4.93 16.49
C GLU A 284 19.99 5.35 17.95
N TRP A 285 19.01 6.18 18.31
CA TRP A 285 18.79 6.56 19.70
C TRP A 285 18.49 5.37 20.60
N ASN A 286 17.56 4.50 20.17
CA ASN A 286 17.09 3.43 21.03
C ASN A 286 18.02 2.21 21.06
N MET A 287 18.74 1.92 19.98
CA MET A 287 19.47 0.67 19.80
C MET A 287 20.84 0.84 19.14
N GLY A 288 20.89 1.53 17.99
CA GLY A 288 22.04 1.51 17.09
C GLY A 288 23.33 2.09 17.72
N GLN A 289 23.22 3.15 18.49
CA GLN A 289 24.37 3.79 19.17
C GLN A 289 25.08 2.88 20.18
N PHE A 290 24.41 1.82 20.66
CA PHE A 290 24.95 0.86 21.62
C PHE A 290 25.59 -0.36 20.95
N VAL A 291 25.50 -0.49 19.63
CA VAL A 291 26.15 -1.57 18.88
C VAL A 291 27.61 -1.19 18.60
N SER A 292 28.54 -2.03 19.04
CA SER A 292 30.00 -1.79 18.93
C SER A 292 30.73 -2.83 18.08
N SER A 293 30.02 -3.55 17.20
CA SER A 293 30.60 -4.61 16.37
C SER A 293 30.21 -4.49 14.89
N GLY A 294 30.91 -5.21 14.04
CA GLY A 294 30.66 -5.21 12.60
C GLY A 294 30.85 -3.81 11.98
N THR A 295 29.88 -3.37 11.21
CA THR A 295 29.90 -2.03 10.57
C THR A 295 29.84 -0.88 11.57
N ARG A 296 29.52 -1.15 12.84
CA ARG A 296 29.43 -0.16 13.92
C ARG A 296 30.57 -0.28 14.93
N ALA A 297 31.64 -0.99 14.59
CA ALA A 297 32.86 -1.05 15.42
C ALA A 297 33.41 0.36 15.64
N GLU A 298 34.03 0.54 16.77
CA GLU A 298 34.68 1.81 17.11
C GLU A 298 35.66 2.27 16.01
N GLY A 299 35.66 3.57 15.72
CA GLY A 299 36.45 4.16 14.65
C GLY A 299 35.84 4.05 13.23
N THR A 300 34.72 3.35 13.04
CA THR A 300 34.04 3.35 11.73
C THR A 300 33.21 4.63 11.55
N TRP A 301 33.08 5.07 10.29
CA TRP A 301 32.23 6.23 9.98
C TRP A 301 30.76 5.98 10.32
N THR A 302 30.29 4.74 10.18
CA THR A 302 28.91 4.35 10.51
C THR A 302 28.63 4.42 12.00
N ALA A 303 29.63 4.11 12.86
CA ALA A 303 29.49 4.30 14.30
C ALA A 303 29.40 5.79 14.68
N ALA A 304 30.22 6.65 14.05
CA ALA A 304 30.16 8.10 14.28
C ALA A 304 28.81 8.67 13.79
N TYR A 305 28.40 8.32 12.57
CA TYR A 305 27.13 8.78 12.00
C TYR A 305 25.91 8.31 12.82
N GLY A 306 25.94 7.07 13.35
CA GLY A 306 24.90 6.57 14.24
C GLY A 306 24.75 7.43 15.50
N LYS A 307 25.85 7.86 16.11
CA LYS A 307 25.83 8.77 17.26
C LYS A 307 25.26 10.14 16.92
N ASP A 308 25.62 10.68 15.75
CA ASP A 308 25.08 11.97 15.27
C ASP A 308 23.57 11.89 15.05
N LEU A 309 23.07 10.80 14.43
CA LEU A 309 21.65 10.56 14.24
C LEU A 309 20.90 10.42 15.57
N ALA A 310 21.47 9.72 16.54
CA ALA A 310 20.90 9.57 17.88
C ALA A 310 20.76 10.94 18.58
N ALA A 311 21.81 11.76 18.51
CA ALA A 311 21.81 13.11 19.09
C ALA A 311 20.74 14.00 18.42
N ALA A 312 20.66 13.99 17.08
CA ALA A 312 19.66 14.75 16.32
C ALA A 312 18.22 14.31 16.64
N PHE A 313 18.01 13.01 16.87
CA PHE A 313 16.70 12.52 17.31
C PHE A 313 16.32 13.08 18.67
N ALA A 314 17.20 13.01 19.64
CA ALA A 314 16.95 13.54 20.99
C ALA A 314 16.67 15.05 20.97
N GLU A 315 17.46 15.82 20.20
CA GLU A 315 17.22 17.26 20.02
C GLU A 315 15.84 17.53 19.43
N THR A 316 15.46 16.79 18.36
CA THR A 316 14.17 16.94 17.71
C THR A 316 13.00 16.64 18.66
N VAL A 317 13.08 15.52 19.40
CA VAL A 317 12.02 15.12 20.34
C VAL A 317 11.94 16.09 21.52
N ASN A 318 13.07 16.52 22.07
CA ASN A 318 13.09 17.50 23.15
C ASN A 318 12.54 18.87 22.72
N GLY A 319 12.72 19.21 21.43
CA GLY A 319 12.15 20.43 20.83
C GLY A 319 10.62 20.41 20.73
N LEU A 320 9.96 19.23 20.81
CA LEU A 320 8.50 19.12 20.83
C LEU A 320 7.86 19.62 22.14
N GLY A 321 8.64 19.80 23.19
CA GLY A 321 8.12 20.31 24.49
C GLY A 321 7.13 19.36 25.15
N LEU A 322 7.34 18.05 25.04
CA LEU A 322 6.43 17.05 25.61
C LEU A 322 6.38 17.12 27.14
N THR A 323 5.22 16.88 27.72
CA THR A 323 5.01 16.84 29.16
C THR A 323 4.28 15.56 29.58
N ASP A 324 4.48 15.16 30.84
CA ASP A 324 3.67 14.12 31.48
C ASP A 324 2.25 14.62 31.82
N SER A 325 1.40 13.75 32.36
CA SER A 325 0.02 14.09 32.75
C SER A 325 -0.06 15.15 33.87
N ARG A 326 1.03 15.47 34.53
CA ARG A 326 1.15 16.48 35.59
C ARG A 326 1.75 17.80 35.09
N GLY A 327 2.09 17.86 33.80
CA GLY A 327 2.71 19.03 33.18
C GLY A 327 4.24 19.10 33.34
N THR A 328 4.90 18.04 33.85
CA THR A 328 6.36 17.98 33.97
C THR A 328 6.97 17.74 32.60
N ALA A 329 7.98 18.55 32.24
CA ALA A 329 8.66 18.38 30.94
C ALA A 329 9.36 17.01 30.85
N LEU A 330 9.10 16.31 29.74
CA LEU A 330 9.78 15.07 29.37
C LEU A 330 10.96 15.39 28.48
N LYS A 331 12.10 14.79 28.76
CA LYS A 331 13.31 14.94 27.95
C LYS A 331 13.95 13.58 27.70
N LEU A 332 14.47 13.40 26.50
CA LEU A 332 15.39 12.31 26.19
C LEU A 332 16.79 12.71 26.66
N GLU A 333 17.36 11.93 27.57
CA GLU A 333 18.72 12.10 28.08
C GLU A 333 19.63 10.99 27.55
N GLN A 334 20.92 11.26 27.43
CA GLN A 334 21.89 10.32 26.82
C GLN A 334 22.15 9.05 27.65
N SER A 335 21.59 8.91 28.81
CA SER A 335 21.89 7.78 29.69
C SER A 335 21.43 6.42 29.12
N GLY A 336 20.51 6.40 28.18
CA GLY A 336 20.01 5.17 27.54
C GLY A 336 19.40 4.16 28.51
N GLN A 337 19.15 4.56 29.74
CA GLN A 337 18.45 3.74 30.72
C GLN A 337 16.97 4.16 30.76
N TYR A 338 16.11 3.17 30.59
CA TYR A 338 14.67 3.30 30.72
C TYR A 338 14.25 3.10 32.19
#